data_347de1da72c3987cd1bf1d6cdac6fb3a
#
_entry.id   347de1da72c3987cd1bf1d6cdac6fb3a
#
_cell.length_a   1.000
_cell.length_b   1.000
_cell.length_c   1.000
_cell.angle_alpha   90.00
_cell.angle_beta   90.00
_cell.angle_gamma   90.00
#
_symmetry.space_group_name_H-M   'P 1'
#
loop_
_entity.id
_entity.type
_entity.pdbx_description
1 polymer ?
#
loop_
_entity_poly.entity_id
_entity_poly.type
_entity_poly.pdbx_seq_one_letter_code
_entity_poly.pdbx_strand_id
1 'polypeptide(L)'
;PELRQKIGMVFQDFRLLEKKTVYENVAFAMEVVHAKRKDIRRQVPYVLDLVGILDKQDRYPNELSAGEQQRVGIARAIVNNPRVLIADEPTGNLDPITAMEIMEILDKINLRGTTILMVTHAKDIVDQMNKRVVAIEDGHIVRDEQGQYGFYNEEEYYDYDEGVDKYVF
;
A
#
# COMPACT_ATOMS: atom_id res chain seq x y z
N PRO A 1 -2.87 -16.90 14.43
CA PRO A 1 -1.92 -17.13 13.31
C PRO A 1 -2.60 -17.06 11.95
N GLU A 2 -3.72 -17.78 11.72
CA GLU A 2 -4.42 -17.81 10.42
C GLU A 2 -4.93 -16.44 9.94
N LEU A 3 -5.36 -15.56 10.84
CA LEU A 3 -5.82 -14.21 10.47
C LEU A 3 -4.68 -13.38 9.86
N ARG A 4 -3.46 -13.47 10.42
CA ARG A 4 -2.30 -12.73 9.91
C ARG A 4 -1.89 -13.13 8.50
N GLN A 5 -2.17 -14.36 8.08
CA GLN A 5 -1.90 -14.83 6.71
C GLN A 5 -2.89 -14.25 5.69
N LYS A 6 -4.05 -13.75 6.15
CA LYS A 6 -5.11 -13.15 5.32
C LYS A 6 -4.99 -11.63 5.20
N ILE A 7 -4.02 -11.02 5.88
CA ILE A 7 -3.78 -9.58 5.91
C ILE A 7 -2.37 -9.31 5.39
N GLY A 8 -2.26 -8.52 4.33
CA GLY A 8 -1.02 -7.93 3.86
C GLY A 8 -0.81 -6.56 4.50
N MET A 9 0.46 -6.14 4.65
CA MET A 9 0.78 -4.79 5.13
C MET A 9 1.84 -4.15 4.25
N VAL A 10 1.58 -2.91 3.86
CA VAL A 10 2.51 -2.01 3.18
C VAL A 10 2.85 -0.87 4.12
N PHE A 11 4.12 -0.52 4.23
CA PHE A 11 4.62 0.51 5.13
C PHE A 11 5.22 1.68 4.35
N GLN A 12 5.18 2.87 4.90
CA GLN A 12 5.77 4.07 4.34
C GLN A 12 7.31 3.95 4.17
N ASP A 13 7.99 3.27 5.09
CA ASP A 13 9.45 3.06 5.12
C ASP A 13 9.91 1.78 4.42
N PHE A 14 9.06 1.17 3.58
CA PHE A 14 9.26 -0.04 2.77
C PHE A 14 9.61 -1.29 3.56
N ARG A 15 10.39 -1.21 4.62
CA ARG A 15 10.86 -2.31 5.50
C ARG A 15 11.41 -3.50 4.72
N LEU A 16 12.24 -3.24 3.71
CA LEU A 16 12.87 -4.29 2.92
C LEU A 16 14.04 -4.91 3.68
N LEU A 17 14.31 -6.17 3.36
CA LEU A 17 15.47 -6.90 3.88
C LEU A 17 16.68 -6.54 3.02
N GLU A 18 17.56 -5.67 3.53
CA GLU A 18 18.69 -5.08 2.81
C GLU A 18 19.68 -6.10 2.21
N LYS A 19 19.82 -7.26 2.85
CA LYS A 19 20.74 -8.33 2.44
C LYS A 19 20.09 -9.36 1.51
N LYS A 20 18.88 -9.11 1.05
CA LYS A 20 18.11 -9.97 0.17
C LYS A 20 17.77 -9.24 -1.13
N THR A 21 17.80 -9.97 -2.24
CA THR A 21 17.35 -9.44 -3.54
C THR A 21 15.86 -9.12 -3.52
N VAL A 22 15.36 -8.45 -4.55
CA VAL A 22 13.91 -8.21 -4.78
C VAL A 22 13.15 -9.54 -4.73
N TYR A 23 13.60 -10.55 -5.49
CA TYR A 23 12.99 -11.88 -5.48
C TYR A 23 12.94 -12.48 -4.07
N GLU A 24 14.07 -12.46 -3.35
CA GLU A 24 14.18 -13.04 -2.01
C GLU A 24 13.35 -12.28 -0.96
N ASN A 25 13.19 -10.95 -1.11
CA ASN A 25 12.31 -10.16 -0.26
C ASN A 25 10.85 -10.63 -0.36
N VAL A 26 10.38 -10.91 -1.56
CA VAL A 26 9.01 -11.37 -1.79
C VAL A 26 8.86 -12.85 -1.43
N ALA A 27 9.84 -13.69 -1.81
CA ALA A 27 9.84 -15.12 -1.49
C ALA A 27 9.80 -15.37 0.02
N PHE A 28 10.48 -14.54 0.81
CA PHE A 28 10.51 -14.64 2.27
C PHE A 28 9.12 -14.66 2.90
N ALA A 29 8.19 -13.84 2.39
CA ALA A 29 6.81 -13.85 2.91
C ALA A 29 6.08 -15.19 2.69
N MET A 30 6.41 -15.91 1.63
CA MET A 30 5.90 -17.25 1.35
C MET A 30 6.62 -18.33 2.18
N GLU A 31 7.92 -18.17 2.41
CA GLU A 31 8.72 -19.08 3.23
C GLU A 31 8.23 -19.09 4.69
N VAL A 32 7.89 -17.93 5.24
CA VAL A 32 7.36 -17.78 6.60
C VAL A 32 6.04 -18.56 6.82
N VAL A 33 5.24 -18.71 5.77
CA VAL A 33 4.00 -19.51 5.82
C VAL A 33 4.21 -20.96 5.34
N HIS A 34 5.45 -21.39 5.22
CA HIS A 34 5.84 -22.75 4.80
C HIS A 34 5.32 -23.15 3.41
N ALA A 35 5.24 -22.22 2.47
CA ALA A 35 4.84 -22.51 1.10
C ALA A 35 5.84 -23.45 0.40
N LYS A 36 5.33 -24.30 -0.49
CA LYS A 36 6.19 -25.23 -1.24
C LYS A 36 7.07 -24.46 -2.23
N ARG A 37 8.31 -24.90 -2.43
CA ARG A 37 9.26 -24.26 -3.37
C ARG A 37 8.69 -24.07 -4.79
N LYS A 38 7.88 -25.01 -5.29
CA LYS A 38 7.25 -24.90 -6.60
C LYS A 38 6.26 -23.73 -6.68
N ASP A 39 5.55 -23.45 -5.58
CA ASP A 39 4.57 -22.37 -5.51
C ASP A 39 5.28 -21.02 -5.42
N ILE A 40 6.37 -20.93 -4.66
CA ILE A 40 7.23 -19.74 -4.59
C ILE A 40 7.77 -19.39 -5.98
N ARG A 41 8.35 -20.37 -6.71
CA ARG A 41 8.89 -20.15 -8.05
C ARG A 41 7.87 -19.69 -9.08
N ARG A 42 6.60 -19.99 -8.89
CA ARG A 42 5.49 -19.56 -9.75
C ARG A 42 4.95 -18.20 -9.32
N GLN A 43 4.72 -18.02 -8.02
CA GLN A 43 3.98 -16.88 -7.48
C GLN A 43 4.83 -15.61 -7.40
N VAL A 44 6.11 -15.73 -7.03
CA VAL A 44 6.97 -14.55 -6.88
C VAL A 44 7.16 -13.80 -8.21
N PRO A 45 7.55 -14.42 -9.33
CA PRO A 45 7.64 -13.70 -10.60
C PRO A 45 6.29 -13.10 -11.04
N TYR A 46 5.18 -13.79 -10.80
CA TYR A 46 3.85 -13.30 -11.14
C TYR A 46 3.51 -11.99 -10.41
N VAL A 47 3.77 -11.89 -9.09
CA VAL A 47 3.47 -10.66 -8.35
C VAL A 47 4.46 -9.56 -8.66
N LEU A 48 5.73 -9.88 -8.96
CA LEU A 48 6.73 -8.90 -9.39
C LEU A 48 6.35 -8.28 -10.75
N ASP A 49 5.83 -9.08 -11.67
CA ASP A 49 5.29 -8.62 -12.94
C ASP A 49 4.07 -7.73 -12.75
N LEU A 50 3.15 -8.14 -11.85
CA LEU A 50 1.94 -7.38 -11.52
C LEU A 50 2.24 -5.96 -11.03
N VAL A 51 3.29 -5.79 -10.23
CA VAL A 51 3.71 -4.48 -9.72
C VAL A 51 4.75 -3.80 -10.64
N GLY A 52 5.15 -4.42 -11.76
CA GLY A 52 6.04 -3.84 -12.76
C GLY A 52 7.50 -3.72 -12.32
N ILE A 53 8.07 -4.75 -11.64
CA ILE A 53 9.47 -4.76 -11.19
C ILE A 53 10.18 -6.10 -11.41
N LEU A 54 9.63 -6.97 -12.26
CA LEU A 54 10.19 -8.30 -12.51
C LEU A 54 11.61 -8.24 -13.10
N ASP A 55 11.88 -7.25 -13.94
CA ASP A 55 13.21 -7.02 -14.57
C ASP A 55 14.33 -6.74 -13.55
N LYS A 56 13.96 -6.35 -12.32
CA LYS A 56 14.89 -6.04 -11.22
C LYS A 56 14.91 -7.10 -10.11
N GLN A 57 14.41 -8.30 -10.39
CA GLN A 57 14.27 -9.36 -9.39
C GLN A 57 15.57 -9.76 -8.68
N ASP A 58 16.72 -9.59 -9.37
CA ASP A 58 18.05 -9.94 -8.85
C ASP A 58 18.79 -8.74 -8.20
N ARG A 59 18.16 -7.54 -8.16
CA ARG A 59 18.70 -6.34 -7.53
C ARG A 59 18.48 -6.36 -6.02
N TYR A 60 19.33 -5.61 -5.31
CA TYR A 60 19.20 -5.36 -3.88
C TYR A 60 18.46 -4.03 -3.61
N PRO A 61 17.85 -3.85 -2.41
CA PRO A 61 17.09 -2.63 -2.09
C PRO A 61 17.87 -1.32 -2.30
N ASN A 62 19.15 -1.28 -1.98
CA ASN A 62 20.01 -0.11 -2.16
C ASN A 62 20.31 0.26 -3.63
N GLU A 63 19.95 -0.60 -4.57
CA GLU A 63 20.08 -0.37 -6.02
C GLU A 63 18.77 0.16 -6.64
N LEU A 64 17.72 0.36 -5.82
CA LEU A 64 16.38 0.71 -6.26
C LEU A 64 16.01 2.15 -5.86
N SER A 65 15.23 2.83 -6.70
CA SER A 65 14.55 4.07 -6.33
C SER A 65 13.49 3.85 -5.23
N ALA A 66 13.02 4.91 -4.59
CA ALA A 66 11.97 4.82 -3.58
C ALA A 66 10.68 4.17 -4.11
N GLY A 67 10.23 4.55 -5.32
CA GLY A 67 9.05 3.95 -5.95
C GLY A 67 9.23 2.46 -6.26
N GLU A 68 10.44 2.05 -6.68
CA GLU A 68 10.76 0.65 -6.91
C GLU A 68 10.78 -0.16 -5.60
N GLN A 69 11.34 0.40 -4.54
CA GLN A 69 11.30 -0.21 -3.21
C GLN A 69 9.86 -0.38 -2.72
N GLN A 70 8.99 0.61 -2.96
CA GLN A 70 7.56 0.52 -2.62
C GLN A 70 6.86 -0.59 -3.41
N ARG A 71 7.13 -0.73 -4.72
CA ARG A 71 6.61 -1.84 -5.54
C ARG A 71 7.01 -3.21 -4.96
N VAL A 72 8.26 -3.36 -4.50
CA VAL A 72 8.72 -4.59 -3.82
C VAL A 72 7.97 -4.80 -2.50
N GLY A 73 7.75 -3.76 -1.71
CA GLY A 73 6.96 -3.80 -0.48
C GLY A 73 5.53 -4.27 -0.73
N ILE A 74 4.89 -3.75 -1.77
CA ILE A 74 3.55 -4.16 -2.20
C ILE A 74 3.55 -5.63 -2.67
N ALA A 75 4.49 -6.03 -3.53
CA ALA A 75 4.61 -7.41 -4.02
C ALA A 75 4.73 -8.39 -2.85
N ARG A 76 5.58 -8.09 -1.86
CA ARG A 76 5.75 -8.88 -0.64
C ARG A 76 4.44 -8.98 0.17
N ALA A 77 3.68 -7.90 0.24
CA ALA A 77 2.43 -7.87 0.99
C ALA A 77 1.31 -8.72 0.34
N ILE A 78 1.29 -8.80 -1.00
CA ILE A 78 0.22 -9.49 -1.74
C ILE A 78 0.56 -10.92 -2.17
N VAL A 79 1.81 -11.36 -2.05
CA VAL A 79 2.27 -12.66 -2.61
C VAL A 79 1.51 -13.87 -2.04
N ASN A 80 0.99 -13.77 -0.82
CA ASN A 80 0.16 -14.80 -0.17
C ASN A 80 -1.34 -14.64 -0.44
N ASN A 81 -1.74 -13.82 -1.42
CA ASN A 81 -3.13 -13.55 -1.79
C ASN A 81 -4.01 -13.15 -0.58
N PRO A 82 -3.66 -12.07 0.13
CA PRO A 82 -4.42 -11.63 1.30
C PRO A 82 -5.83 -11.18 0.90
N ARG A 83 -6.80 -11.32 1.81
CA ARG A 83 -8.14 -10.77 1.63
C ARG A 83 -8.20 -9.27 1.89
N VAL A 84 -7.32 -8.79 2.77
CA VAL A 84 -7.21 -7.38 3.15
C VAL A 84 -5.75 -6.96 3.02
N LEU A 85 -5.53 -5.81 2.39
CA LEU A 85 -4.23 -5.13 2.33
C LEU A 85 -4.36 -3.83 3.11
N ILE A 86 -3.55 -3.68 4.16
CA ILE A 86 -3.44 -2.43 4.90
C ILE A 86 -2.22 -1.68 4.37
N ALA A 87 -2.42 -0.45 3.93
CA ALA A 87 -1.37 0.42 3.40
C ALA A 87 -1.26 1.67 4.26
N ASP A 88 -0.16 1.80 4.98
CA ASP A 88 0.14 2.94 5.86
C ASP A 88 1.03 3.92 5.11
N GLU A 89 0.48 5.08 4.71
CA GLU A 89 1.14 6.13 3.93
C GLU A 89 1.91 5.60 2.71
N PRO A 90 1.30 4.80 1.82
CA PRO A 90 2.03 4.07 0.78
C PRO A 90 2.71 4.97 -0.26
N THR A 91 2.40 6.26 -0.27
CA THR A 91 2.91 7.27 -1.21
C THR A 91 3.67 8.40 -0.54
N GLY A 92 3.78 8.40 0.80
CA GLY A 92 4.29 9.53 1.59
C GLY A 92 5.73 9.95 1.29
N ASN A 93 6.56 9.05 0.74
CA ASN A 93 7.98 9.31 0.41
C ASN A 93 8.23 9.38 -1.11
N LEU A 94 7.18 9.54 -1.92
CA LEU A 94 7.26 9.48 -3.38
C LEU A 94 6.92 10.83 -4.02
N ASP A 95 7.49 11.07 -5.19
CA ASP A 95 7.06 12.18 -6.04
C ASP A 95 5.63 11.94 -6.57
N PRO A 96 4.91 12.99 -7.00
CA PRO A 96 3.50 12.88 -7.40
C PRO A 96 3.25 11.88 -8.55
N ILE A 97 4.17 11.78 -9.51
CA ILE A 97 4.02 10.86 -10.66
C ILE A 97 4.14 9.42 -10.17
N THR A 98 5.20 9.11 -9.44
CA THR A 98 5.42 7.78 -8.86
C THR A 98 4.31 7.40 -7.88
N ALA A 99 3.80 8.36 -7.10
CA ALA A 99 2.67 8.15 -6.20
C ALA A 99 1.43 7.66 -6.95
N MET A 100 1.09 8.29 -8.07
CA MET A 100 -0.04 7.87 -8.90
C MET A 100 0.16 6.47 -9.50
N GLU A 101 1.37 6.12 -9.92
CA GLU A 101 1.68 4.77 -10.40
C GLU A 101 1.46 3.71 -9.29
N ILE A 102 1.81 4.03 -8.04
CA ILE A 102 1.55 3.15 -6.89
C ILE A 102 0.03 3.02 -6.65
N MET A 103 -0.73 4.11 -6.76
CA MET A 103 -2.18 4.07 -6.62
C MET A 103 -2.85 3.22 -7.71
N GLU A 104 -2.38 3.29 -8.96
CA GLU A 104 -2.85 2.40 -10.04
C GLU A 104 -2.58 0.91 -9.74
N ILE A 105 -1.44 0.60 -9.14
CA ILE A 105 -1.12 -0.77 -8.72
C ILE A 105 -2.09 -1.23 -7.64
N LEU A 106 -2.35 -0.40 -6.63
CA LEU A 106 -3.30 -0.70 -5.57
C LEU A 106 -4.72 -0.89 -6.14
N ASP A 107 -5.15 -0.05 -7.08
CA ASP A 107 -6.45 -0.21 -7.73
C ASP A 107 -6.55 -1.54 -8.50
N LYS A 108 -5.51 -1.92 -9.26
CA LYS A 108 -5.43 -3.23 -9.94
C LYS A 108 -5.53 -4.40 -8.95
N ILE A 109 -4.93 -4.28 -7.76
CA ILE A 109 -5.01 -5.29 -6.70
C ILE A 109 -6.43 -5.35 -6.13
N ASN A 110 -7.07 -4.21 -5.91
CA ASN A 110 -8.45 -4.12 -5.43
C ASN A 110 -9.44 -4.75 -6.43
N LEU A 111 -9.31 -4.45 -7.73
CA LEU A 111 -10.12 -5.04 -8.78
C LEU A 111 -10.01 -6.58 -8.87
N ARG A 112 -8.94 -7.16 -8.34
CA ARG A 112 -8.76 -8.61 -8.22
C ARG A 112 -9.40 -9.22 -6.96
N GLY A 113 -10.09 -8.41 -6.16
CA GLY A 113 -10.87 -8.87 -5.01
C GLY A 113 -10.19 -8.72 -3.65
N THR A 114 -8.99 -8.10 -3.56
CA THR A 114 -8.38 -7.73 -2.29
C THR A 114 -9.02 -6.44 -1.78
N THR A 115 -9.56 -6.44 -0.57
CA THR A 115 -10.00 -5.19 0.09
C THR A 115 -8.77 -4.39 0.50
N ILE A 116 -8.73 -3.10 0.16
CA ILE A 116 -7.63 -2.20 0.54
C ILE A 116 -8.13 -1.24 1.60
N LEU A 117 -7.39 -1.18 2.71
CA LEU A 117 -7.52 -0.18 3.74
C LEU A 117 -6.26 0.68 3.70
N MET A 118 -6.38 1.92 3.23
CA MET A 118 -5.26 2.85 3.13
C MET A 118 -5.39 3.95 4.18
N VAL A 119 -4.30 4.23 4.88
CA VAL A 119 -4.16 5.40 5.75
C VAL A 119 -3.30 6.41 5.03
N THR A 120 -3.79 7.63 4.85
CA THR A 120 -3.03 8.70 4.20
C THR A 120 -3.55 10.08 4.61
N HIS A 121 -2.68 11.07 4.55
CA HIS A 121 -3.02 12.49 4.67
C HIS A 121 -2.89 13.24 3.31
N ALA A 122 -2.64 12.52 2.22
CA ALA A 122 -2.46 13.09 0.88
C ALA A 122 -3.83 13.42 0.25
N LYS A 123 -4.31 14.64 0.46
CA LYS A 123 -5.59 15.14 -0.05
C LYS A 123 -5.79 14.90 -1.55
N ASP A 124 -4.77 15.24 -2.34
CA ASP A 124 -4.86 15.12 -3.80
C ASP A 124 -5.10 13.67 -4.26
N ILE A 125 -4.49 12.71 -3.57
CA ILE A 125 -4.67 11.28 -3.85
C ILE A 125 -6.09 10.85 -3.50
N VAL A 126 -6.59 11.26 -2.34
CA VAL A 126 -7.97 10.96 -1.91
C VAL A 126 -8.97 11.45 -2.94
N ASP A 127 -8.83 12.71 -3.37
CA ASP A 127 -9.72 13.36 -4.32
C ASP A 127 -9.71 12.67 -5.69
N GLN A 128 -8.50 12.28 -6.18
CA GLN A 128 -8.36 11.61 -7.46
C GLN A 128 -8.92 10.18 -7.46
N MET A 129 -8.77 9.46 -6.36
CA MET A 129 -9.22 8.07 -6.26
C MET A 129 -10.73 7.93 -6.11
N ASN A 130 -11.41 8.94 -5.59
CA ASN A 130 -12.87 8.97 -5.41
C ASN A 130 -13.44 7.68 -4.78
N LYS A 131 -12.78 7.18 -3.74
CA LYS A 131 -13.19 5.98 -2.99
C LYS A 131 -13.97 6.38 -1.73
N ARG A 132 -14.41 5.41 -0.93
CA ARG A 132 -14.99 5.65 0.39
C ARG A 132 -13.92 6.24 1.30
N VAL A 133 -14.25 7.35 1.98
CA VAL A 133 -13.37 8.06 2.91
C VAL A 133 -13.97 7.99 4.30
N VAL A 134 -13.16 7.54 5.26
CA VAL A 134 -13.50 7.58 6.69
C VAL A 134 -12.53 8.54 7.36
N ALA A 135 -13.02 9.70 7.79
CA ALA A 135 -12.23 10.67 8.56
C ALA A 135 -12.38 10.41 10.05
N ILE A 136 -11.24 10.48 10.76
CA ILE A 136 -11.16 10.24 12.21
C ILE A 136 -10.50 11.46 12.85
N GLU A 137 -11.20 12.07 13.82
CA GLU A 137 -10.72 13.19 14.65
C GLU A 137 -10.93 12.82 16.12
N ASP A 138 -9.91 13.04 16.95
CA ASP A 138 -9.94 12.75 18.41
C ASP A 138 -10.47 11.33 18.74
N GLY A 139 -10.17 10.35 17.90
CA GLY A 139 -10.62 8.96 18.08
C GLY A 139 -12.08 8.69 17.71
N HIS A 140 -12.78 9.66 17.13
CA HIS A 140 -14.15 9.55 16.66
C HIS A 140 -14.22 9.59 15.13
N ILE A 141 -15.13 8.79 14.56
CA ILE A 141 -15.45 8.90 13.13
C ILE A 141 -16.33 10.14 12.95
N VAL A 142 -15.79 11.13 12.23
CA VAL A 142 -16.50 12.38 11.91
C VAL A 142 -17.10 12.37 10.51
N ARG A 143 -16.61 11.47 9.65
CA ARG A 143 -17.09 11.32 8.28
C ARG A 143 -16.93 9.88 7.80
N ASP A 144 -17.91 9.37 7.05
CA ASP A 144 -17.89 8.08 6.37
C ASP A 144 -18.72 8.19 5.08
N GLU A 145 -18.09 8.58 3.99
CA GLU A 145 -18.75 8.88 2.71
C GLU A 145 -17.92 8.43 1.52
N GLN A 146 -18.55 8.25 0.36
CA GLN A 146 -17.87 8.10 -0.91
C GLN A 146 -17.62 9.48 -1.51
N GLY A 147 -16.38 9.77 -1.92
CA GLY A 147 -16.06 11.01 -2.62
C GLY A 147 -14.74 11.66 -2.22
N GLN A 148 -14.67 12.96 -2.39
CA GLN A 148 -13.48 13.78 -2.23
C GLN A 148 -13.14 14.09 -0.78
N TYR A 149 -11.91 14.54 -0.54
CA TYR A 149 -11.33 14.82 0.76
C TYR A 149 -12.10 15.83 1.61
N GLY A 150 -12.80 16.77 1.04
CA GLY A 150 -13.55 17.76 1.81
C GLY A 150 -14.52 18.57 1.01
N PHE A 151 -15.77 18.56 1.44
CA PHE A 151 -16.62 19.73 1.41
C PHE A 151 -16.73 20.25 2.85
N TYR A 152 -15.69 20.89 3.35
CA TYR A 152 -15.90 21.86 4.40
C TYR A 152 -16.44 23.13 3.71
N ASN A 153 -17.59 23.62 4.14
CA ASN A 153 -17.98 25.00 3.85
C ASN A 153 -16.82 25.87 4.35
N GLU A 154 -16.20 26.65 3.46
CA GLU A 154 -15.09 27.57 3.80
C GLU A 154 -15.49 28.57 4.90
N GLU A 155 -16.77 28.68 5.25
CA GLU A 155 -17.29 29.56 6.29
C GLU A 155 -17.12 29.02 7.73
N GLU A 156 -16.82 27.72 7.95
CA GLU A 156 -16.59 27.14 9.29
C GLU A 156 -15.10 26.94 9.62
N TYR A 157 -14.16 27.24 8.71
CA TYR A 157 -12.76 26.83 8.80
C TYR A 157 -11.81 27.85 9.48
N TYR A 158 -12.30 28.90 10.14
CA TYR A 158 -11.43 29.89 10.78
C TYR A 158 -10.95 29.54 12.19
N ASP A 159 -11.27 28.34 12.74
CA ASP A 159 -10.94 28.07 14.15
C ASP A 159 -10.25 26.73 14.48
N TYR A 160 -9.84 25.90 13.50
CA TYR A 160 -9.17 24.61 13.81
C TYR A 160 -7.96 24.33 12.92
N ASP A 161 -6.81 24.96 13.21
CA ASP A 161 -5.55 24.70 12.49
C ASP A 161 -4.63 23.68 13.20
N GLU A 162 -5.10 22.95 14.19
CA GLU A 162 -4.30 21.95 14.92
C GLU A 162 -5.14 20.69 15.21
N GLY A 163 -5.10 19.68 14.35
CA GLY A 163 -5.55 18.36 14.81
C GLY A 163 -6.13 17.32 13.86
N VAL A 164 -6.05 17.48 12.55
CA VAL A 164 -6.50 16.40 11.65
C VAL A 164 -5.40 15.35 11.49
N ASP A 165 -5.50 14.28 12.27
CA ASP A 165 -4.40 13.35 12.41
C ASP A 165 -4.27 12.29 11.31
N LYS A 166 -5.33 11.76 10.67
CA LYS A 166 -5.19 10.78 9.55
C LYS A 166 -6.54 10.31 8.99
N TYR A 167 -6.57 9.92 7.70
CA TYR A 167 -7.72 9.33 7.01
C TYR A 167 -7.51 7.86 6.68
N VAL A 168 -8.59 7.07 6.72
CA VAL A 168 -8.58 5.62 6.48
C VAL A 168 -9.58 5.29 5.36
N PHE A 169 -9.16 4.55 4.35
CA PHE A 169 -9.98 4.13 3.21
C PHE A 169 -10.26 2.64 3.22
#